data_fa927555db37facaf9511858b5c5c9c7
#
_entry.id   fa927555db37facaf9511858b5c5c9c7
#
_cell.length_a   1.000
_cell.length_b   1.000
_cell.length_c   1.000
_cell.angle_alpha   90.00
_cell.angle_beta   90.00
_cell.angle_gamma   90.00
#
_symmetry.space_group_name_H-M   'P 1'
#
loop_
_entity.id
_entity.type
_entity.pdbx_description
1 polymer ?
#
loop_
_entity_poly.entity_id
_entity_poly.type
_entity_poly.pdbx_seq_one_letter_code
_entity_poly.pdbx_strand_id
1 'polypeptide(L)'
;TATDSPPAEQARRSYLGRVVAQPMSHMGASWLVRPERDQEENASESFDNLGLEPGMTVVDLGCGNGYWTLPMARKVGSDGRVLAVDIQREMLQKLKARGDQKKLTNIEPILGKVDDPKLPAGEVDMVLMVDVYHEFSHPESMLWSIRRSLKPEGVIALLEYREEDPTVPIKPRHKMSKIQIIKEYEKNGFKLVREYNQLPWQHLMFLARDDSPLEKISAKPTEQVLKQLP
;
A
#
# COMPACT_ATOMS: atom_id res chain seq x y z
N THR A 1 9.16 -9.54 21.01
CA THR A 1 9.90 -10.56 20.25
C THR A 1 9.03 -10.99 19.10
N ALA A 2 9.38 -10.62 17.86
CA ALA A 2 8.71 -11.11 16.67
C ALA A 2 8.87 -12.64 16.63
N THR A 3 7.77 -13.34 16.44
CA THR A 3 7.79 -14.80 16.28
C THR A 3 8.46 -15.17 14.95
N ASP A 4 9.23 -16.26 14.91
CA ASP A 4 9.94 -16.74 13.72
C ASP A 4 8.99 -17.27 12.61
N SER A 5 7.70 -17.35 12.89
CA SER A 5 6.67 -17.87 11.99
C SER A 5 5.48 -16.90 11.92
N PRO A 6 4.79 -16.85 10.78
CA PRO A 6 3.57 -16.04 10.68
C PRO A 6 2.52 -16.56 11.68
N PRO A 7 1.68 -15.68 12.22
CA PRO A 7 0.57 -16.11 13.06
C PRO A 7 -0.37 -17.04 12.27
N ALA A 8 -0.84 -18.10 12.93
CA ALA A 8 -1.89 -18.94 12.38
C ALA A 8 -3.19 -18.13 12.36
N GLU A 9 -3.61 -17.71 11.18
CA GLU A 9 -4.76 -16.82 11.02
C GLU A 9 -5.80 -17.43 10.08
N GLN A 10 -7.06 -17.29 10.44
CA GLN A 10 -8.20 -17.61 9.56
C GLN A 10 -8.75 -16.34 8.92
N ALA A 11 -9.35 -16.48 7.73
CA ALA A 11 -9.98 -15.37 7.02
C ALA A 11 -11.00 -14.65 7.91
N ARG A 12 -10.81 -13.34 8.08
CA ARG A 12 -11.65 -12.50 8.94
C ARG A 12 -12.67 -11.73 8.12
N ARG A 13 -13.87 -11.62 8.64
CA ARG A 13 -14.90 -10.69 8.13
C ARG A 13 -14.80 -9.30 8.77
N SER A 14 -14.14 -9.21 9.92
CA SER A 14 -13.86 -7.96 10.61
C SER A 14 -12.53 -8.04 11.38
N TYR A 15 -11.85 -6.90 11.49
CA TYR A 15 -10.59 -6.80 12.22
C TYR A 15 -10.56 -5.53 13.07
N LEU A 16 -10.38 -5.68 14.37
CA LEU A 16 -10.31 -4.60 15.37
C LEU A 16 -11.44 -3.55 15.29
N GLY A 17 -12.61 -3.95 14.79
CA GLY A 17 -13.80 -3.09 14.63
C GLY A 17 -14.09 -2.71 13.17
N ARG A 18 -13.15 -2.82 12.25
CA ARG A 18 -13.36 -2.61 10.82
C ARG A 18 -13.97 -3.85 10.15
N VAL A 19 -14.89 -3.63 9.24
CA VAL A 19 -15.40 -4.69 8.34
C VAL A 19 -14.47 -4.81 7.14
N VAL A 20 -14.00 -6.02 6.85
CA VAL A 20 -13.12 -6.29 5.70
C VAL A 20 -13.91 -6.19 4.40
N ALA A 21 -13.43 -5.39 3.45
CA ALA A 21 -14.02 -5.27 2.13
C ALA A 21 -13.68 -6.49 1.24
N GLN A 22 -14.42 -6.67 0.17
CA GLN A 22 -14.10 -7.70 -0.82
C GLN A 22 -13.17 -7.12 -1.89
N PRO A 23 -12.15 -7.87 -2.32
CA PRO A 23 -11.25 -7.46 -3.39
C PRO A 23 -12.00 -7.21 -4.70
N MET A 24 -11.55 -6.21 -5.45
CA MET A 24 -12.07 -5.96 -6.78
C MET A 24 -11.65 -7.08 -7.73
N SER A 25 -12.59 -7.58 -8.54
CA SER A 25 -12.28 -8.54 -9.60
C SER A 25 -11.41 -7.92 -10.69
N HIS A 26 -10.52 -8.72 -11.30
CA HIS A 26 -9.71 -8.35 -12.48
C HIS A 26 -10.54 -7.82 -13.66
N MET A 27 -11.85 -8.10 -13.69
CA MET A 27 -12.76 -7.54 -14.70
C MET A 27 -12.93 -6.01 -14.55
N GLY A 28 -12.72 -5.48 -13.36
CA GLY A 28 -12.70 -4.04 -13.07
C GLY A 28 -11.38 -3.35 -13.36
N ALA A 29 -10.37 -4.03 -13.91
CA ALA A 29 -9.02 -3.49 -14.09
C ALA A 29 -8.94 -2.20 -14.91
N SER A 30 -9.89 -1.95 -15.83
CA SER A 30 -9.96 -0.69 -16.60
C SER A 30 -10.21 0.53 -15.72
N TRP A 31 -10.94 0.37 -14.63
CA TRP A 31 -11.21 1.44 -13.67
C TRP A 31 -9.92 1.93 -12.99
N LEU A 32 -8.95 1.05 -12.74
CA LEU A 32 -7.67 1.39 -12.09
C LEU A 32 -6.81 2.36 -12.90
N VAL A 33 -7.00 2.41 -14.22
CA VAL A 33 -6.21 3.23 -15.14
C VAL A 33 -7.06 4.28 -15.87
N ARG A 34 -8.21 4.64 -15.28
CA ARG A 34 -9.09 5.69 -15.84
C ARG A 34 -8.36 7.02 -15.92
N PRO A 35 -8.56 7.81 -17.00
CA PRO A 35 -7.88 9.10 -17.19
C PRO A 35 -8.18 10.11 -16.06
N GLU A 36 -9.37 10.02 -15.46
CA GLU A 36 -9.86 10.93 -14.44
C GLU A 36 -9.15 10.75 -13.09
N ARG A 37 -8.47 9.61 -12.88
CA ARG A 37 -7.89 9.22 -11.59
C ARG A 37 -6.96 10.29 -10.99
N ASP A 38 -6.14 10.92 -11.82
CA ASP A 38 -5.23 11.96 -11.34
C ASP A 38 -5.98 13.22 -10.89
N GLN A 39 -7.07 13.59 -11.57
CA GLN A 39 -7.91 14.73 -11.18
C GLN A 39 -8.69 14.46 -9.89
N GLU A 40 -9.12 13.21 -9.65
CA GLU A 40 -9.90 12.79 -8.49
C GLU A 40 -9.03 12.60 -7.25
N GLU A 41 -7.89 11.92 -7.39
CA GLU A 41 -7.06 11.44 -6.28
C GLU A 41 -5.75 12.22 -6.13
N ASN A 42 -5.37 13.06 -7.12
CA ASN A 42 -4.07 13.69 -7.23
C ASN A 42 -2.92 12.67 -7.15
N ALA A 43 -3.04 11.61 -7.97
CA ALA A 43 -2.13 10.47 -7.95
C ALA A 43 -0.68 10.88 -8.28
N SER A 44 -0.48 11.88 -9.15
CA SER A 44 0.84 12.43 -9.48
C SER A 44 1.51 13.02 -8.24
N GLU A 45 0.79 13.80 -7.43
CA GLU A 45 1.29 14.37 -6.19
C GLU A 45 1.56 13.30 -5.14
N SER A 46 0.68 12.29 -5.05
CA SER A 46 0.92 11.12 -4.20
C SER A 46 2.24 10.44 -4.55
N PHE A 47 2.48 10.22 -5.86
CA PHE A 47 3.69 9.59 -6.37
C PHE A 47 4.94 10.40 -6.04
N ASP A 48 4.92 11.71 -6.23
CA ASP A 48 6.06 12.60 -5.94
C ASP A 48 6.40 12.61 -4.44
N ASN A 49 5.39 12.42 -3.58
CA ASN A 49 5.57 12.36 -2.14
C ASN A 49 5.95 10.96 -1.61
N LEU A 50 6.07 9.92 -2.43
CA LEU A 50 6.55 8.61 -1.97
C LEU A 50 8.01 8.66 -1.50
N GLY A 51 8.84 9.50 -2.12
CA GLY A 51 10.28 9.57 -1.80
C GLY A 51 11.06 8.41 -2.44
N LEU A 52 10.67 7.99 -3.64
CA LEU A 52 11.37 6.95 -4.39
C LEU A 52 12.70 7.45 -4.94
N GLU A 53 13.73 6.64 -4.78
CA GLU A 53 15.10 6.93 -5.25
C GLU A 53 15.61 5.81 -6.19
N PRO A 54 16.53 6.13 -7.10
CA PRO A 54 17.22 5.12 -7.91
C PRO A 54 17.90 4.05 -7.04
N GLY A 55 17.82 2.79 -7.48
CA GLY A 55 18.43 1.66 -6.78
C GLY A 55 17.55 1.02 -5.68
N MET A 56 16.41 1.61 -5.32
CA MET A 56 15.52 1.04 -4.31
C MET A 56 14.91 -0.29 -4.77
N THR A 57 14.72 -1.21 -3.81
CA THR A 57 13.81 -2.36 -3.92
C THR A 57 12.47 -1.96 -3.35
N VAL A 58 11.45 -1.86 -4.19
CA VAL A 58 10.12 -1.41 -3.80
C VAL A 58 9.07 -2.48 -4.13
N VAL A 59 8.02 -2.52 -3.34
CA VAL A 59 6.87 -3.43 -3.53
C VAL A 59 5.65 -2.61 -3.90
N ASP A 60 4.92 -3.04 -4.92
CA ASP A 60 3.56 -2.60 -5.23
C ASP A 60 2.62 -3.75 -4.82
N LEU A 61 2.01 -3.65 -3.64
CA LEU A 61 1.18 -4.72 -3.06
C LEU A 61 -0.31 -4.47 -3.37
N GLY A 62 -0.93 -5.39 -4.09
CA GLY A 62 -2.20 -5.19 -4.76
C GLY A 62 -2.01 -4.39 -6.05
N CYS A 63 -0.97 -4.74 -6.83
CA CYS A 63 -0.50 -3.94 -7.95
C CYS A 63 -1.50 -3.82 -9.11
N GLY A 64 -2.53 -4.68 -9.12
CA GLY A 64 -3.50 -4.71 -10.20
C GLY A 64 -2.84 -4.85 -11.58
N ASN A 65 -3.25 -4.01 -12.51
CA ASN A 65 -2.68 -3.98 -13.85
C ASN A 65 -1.48 -3.01 -14.00
N GLY A 66 -0.88 -2.55 -12.88
CA GLY A 66 0.38 -1.81 -12.83
C GLY A 66 0.28 -0.30 -12.98
N TYR A 67 -0.79 0.32 -12.49
CA TYR A 67 -0.91 1.79 -12.50
C TYR A 67 0.27 2.45 -11.78
N TRP A 68 0.60 1.98 -10.56
CA TRP A 68 1.73 2.45 -9.77
C TRP A 68 3.04 1.74 -10.11
N THR A 69 2.99 0.45 -10.43
CA THR A 69 4.19 -0.34 -10.76
C THR A 69 5.03 0.27 -11.87
N LEU A 70 4.39 0.71 -12.98
CA LEU A 70 5.13 1.19 -14.15
C LEU A 70 5.89 2.51 -13.89
N PRO A 71 5.32 3.55 -13.26
CA PRO A 71 6.09 4.73 -12.88
C PRO A 71 7.14 4.44 -11.81
N MET A 72 6.86 3.57 -10.83
CA MET A 72 7.84 3.15 -9.82
C MET A 72 9.07 2.50 -10.48
N ALA A 73 8.86 1.59 -11.44
CA ALA A 73 9.95 0.92 -12.16
C ALA A 73 10.87 1.91 -12.91
N ARG A 74 10.30 2.95 -13.50
CA ARG A 74 11.09 4.03 -14.13
C ARG A 74 11.86 4.84 -13.10
N LYS A 75 11.22 5.15 -11.96
CA LYS A 75 11.80 6.01 -10.93
C LYS A 75 12.98 5.35 -10.23
N VAL A 76 12.87 4.06 -9.89
CA VAL A 76 13.97 3.32 -9.25
C VAL A 76 15.09 2.93 -10.22
N GLY A 77 14.84 2.96 -11.54
CA GLY A 77 15.85 2.72 -12.57
C GLY A 77 16.33 1.28 -12.66
N SER A 78 17.35 1.05 -13.51
CA SER A 78 17.91 -0.28 -13.80
C SER A 78 18.55 -0.97 -12.60
N ASP A 79 19.08 -0.19 -11.66
CA ASP A 79 19.75 -0.70 -10.46
C ASP A 79 18.77 -0.99 -9.32
N GLY A 80 17.53 -0.51 -9.45
CA GLY A 80 16.41 -0.82 -8.56
C GLY A 80 15.47 -1.86 -9.14
N ARG A 81 14.54 -2.35 -8.33
CA ARG A 81 13.51 -3.33 -8.76
C ARG A 81 12.15 -3.06 -8.13
N VAL A 82 11.10 -3.44 -8.83
CA VAL A 82 9.73 -3.41 -8.33
C VAL A 82 9.18 -4.82 -8.22
N LEU A 83 8.89 -5.26 -7.00
CA LEU A 83 8.18 -6.49 -6.71
C LEU A 83 6.69 -6.19 -6.80
N ALA A 84 6.05 -6.63 -7.88
CA ALA A 84 4.64 -6.35 -8.14
C ALA A 84 3.78 -7.53 -7.71
N VAL A 85 3.11 -7.40 -6.57
CA VAL A 85 2.36 -8.47 -5.91
C VAL A 85 0.87 -8.32 -6.14
N ASP A 86 0.22 -9.36 -6.61
CA ASP A 86 -1.24 -9.46 -6.67
C ASP A 86 -1.68 -10.90 -6.41
N ILE A 87 -2.90 -11.09 -5.89
CA ILE A 87 -3.50 -12.42 -5.69
C ILE A 87 -4.20 -12.95 -6.94
N GLN A 88 -4.43 -12.09 -7.94
CA GLN A 88 -5.09 -12.44 -9.20
C GLN A 88 -4.08 -12.54 -10.34
N ARG A 89 -3.91 -13.74 -10.87
CA ARG A 89 -2.99 -14.03 -12.00
C ARG A 89 -3.28 -13.16 -13.21
N GLU A 90 -4.54 -12.89 -13.48
CA GLU A 90 -5.00 -12.08 -14.62
C GLU A 90 -4.53 -10.62 -14.52
N MET A 91 -4.45 -10.08 -13.32
CA MET A 91 -3.88 -8.74 -13.08
C MET A 91 -2.39 -8.72 -13.42
N LEU A 92 -1.62 -9.71 -12.95
CA LEU A 92 -0.19 -9.84 -13.27
C LEU A 92 0.07 -10.04 -14.76
N GLN A 93 -0.78 -10.77 -15.47
CA GLN A 93 -0.68 -10.91 -16.94
C GLN A 93 -0.88 -9.57 -17.65
N LYS A 94 -1.87 -8.76 -17.21
CA LYS A 94 -2.10 -7.41 -17.74
C LYS A 94 -0.91 -6.48 -17.43
N LEU A 95 -0.40 -6.53 -16.20
CA LEU A 95 0.79 -5.78 -15.80
C LEU A 95 1.98 -6.14 -16.68
N LYS A 96 2.25 -7.45 -16.86
CA LYS A 96 3.38 -7.90 -17.67
C LYS A 96 3.29 -7.38 -19.11
N ALA A 97 2.14 -7.50 -19.75
CA ALA A 97 1.94 -6.99 -21.11
C ALA A 97 2.22 -5.48 -21.21
N ARG A 98 1.78 -4.69 -20.21
CA ARG A 98 2.03 -3.25 -20.17
C ARG A 98 3.51 -2.93 -19.90
N GLY A 99 4.17 -3.69 -19.01
CA GLY A 99 5.61 -3.56 -18.73
C GLY A 99 6.45 -3.85 -19.96
N ASP A 100 6.18 -4.96 -20.67
CA ASP A 100 6.86 -5.35 -21.92
C ASP A 100 6.70 -4.26 -23.00
N GLN A 101 5.49 -3.72 -23.18
CA GLN A 101 5.22 -2.63 -24.12
C GLN A 101 6.04 -1.37 -23.78
N LYS A 102 6.30 -1.10 -22.50
CA LYS A 102 7.10 0.03 -22.04
C LYS A 102 8.59 -0.28 -21.90
N LYS A 103 9.00 -1.53 -22.25
CA LYS A 103 10.39 -2.03 -22.16
C LYS A 103 10.98 -1.91 -20.76
N LEU A 104 10.16 -2.12 -19.73
CA LEU A 104 10.59 -2.13 -18.34
C LEU A 104 11.03 -3.55 -17.97
N THR A 105 12.29 -3.71 -17.58
CA THR A 105 12.91 -5.00 -17.27
C THR A 105 13.13 -5.26 -15.80
N ASN A 106 12.87 -4.26 -14.95
CA ASN A 106 13.09 -4.28 -13.52
C ASN A 106 11.80 -4.47 -12.70
N ILE A 107 10.77 -5.07 -13.32
CA ILE A 107 9.51 -5.46 -12.66
C ILE A 107 9.50 -6.97 -12.49
N GLU A 108 9.27 -7.42 -11.25
CA GLU A 108 9.14 -8.83 -10.89
C GLU A 108 7.68 -9.10 -10.44
N PRO A 109 6.83 -9.71 -11.29
CA PRO A 109 5.48 -10.08 -10.90
C PRO A 109 5.47 -11.26 -9.93
N ILE A 110 4.78 -11.11 -8.80
CA ILE A 110 4.67 -12.15 -7.77
C ILE A 110 3.19 -12.49 -7.53
N LEU A 111 2.83 -13.76 -7.75
CA LEU A 111 1.52 -14.26 -7.36
C LEU A 111 1.53 -14.53 -5.84
N GLY A 112 1.03 -13.56 -5.10
CA GLY A 112 0.84 -13.64 -3.65
C GLY A 112 -0.33 -14.53 -3.26
N LYS A 113 -0.54 -14.66 -1.95
CA LYS A 113 -1.71 -15.27 -1.33
C LYS A 113 -2.39 -14.25 -0.43
N VAL A 114 -3.59 -14.55 0.02
CA VAL A 114 -4.35 -13.69 0.94
C VAL A 114 -3.70 -13.54 2.33
N ASP A 115 -2.78 -14.43 2.66
CA ASP A 115 -2.07 -14.50 3.95
C ASP A 115 -0.54 -14.39 3.82
N ASP A 116 -0.01 -14.38 2.59
CA ASP A 116 1.43 -14.32 2.33
C ASP A 116 1.75 -13.61 1.01
N PRO A 117 2.37 -12.43 1.04
CA PRO A 117 2.78 -11.68 -0.15
C PRO A 117 4.04 -12.26 -0.82
N LYS A 118 4.70 -13.25 -0.23
CA LYS A 118 5.92 -13.92 -0.70
C LYS A 118 7.09 -12.97 -0.93
N LEU A 119 7.29 -12.03 -0.05
CA LEU A 119 8.37 -11.05 -0.14
C LEU A 119 9.69 -11.60 0.43
N PRO A 120 10.84 -11.20 -0.12
CA PRO A 120 12.15 -11.52 0.43
C PRO A 120 12.36 -10.82 1.78
N ALA A 121 13.03 -11.49 2.71
CA ALA A 121 13.27 -10.97 4.05
C ALA A 121 14.39 -9.91 4.08
N GLY A 122 14.12 -8.73 4.66
CA GLY A 122 15.13 -7.71 4.92
C GLY A 122 15.68 -6.98 3.70
N GLU A 123 15.01 -7.07 2.54
CA GLU A 123 15.50 -6.50 1.29
C GLU A 123 14.70 -5.29 0.79
N VAL A 124 13.54 -5.01 1.37
CA VAL A 124 12.58 -4.04 0.86
C VAL A 124 12.79 -2.67 1.49
N ASP A 125 12.93 -1.64 0.65
CA ASP A 125 13.01 -0.24 1.08
C ASP A 125 11.61 0.36 1.32
N MET A 126 10.64 0.00 0.47
CA MET A 126 9.27 0.49 0.58
C MET A 126 8.25 -0.54 0.10
N VAL A 127 7.15 -0.67 0.84
CA VAL A 127 5.94 -1.36 0.40
C VAL A 127 4.85 -0.32 0.17
N LEU A 128 4.46 -0.11 -1.08
CA LEU A 128 3.31 0.72 -1.46
C LEU A 128 2.04 -0.12 -1.41
N MET A 129 1.02 0.37 -0.73
CA MET A 129 -0.35 -0.15 -0.75
C MET A 129 -1.31 0.99 -1.07
N VAL A 130 -2.07 0.86 -2.15
CA VAL A 130 -3.03 1.88 -2.59
C VAL A 130 -4.42 1.27 -2.66
N ASP A 131 -5.28 1.68 -1.75
CA ASP A 131 -6.68 1.26 -1.66
C ASP A 131 -6.84 -0.27 -1.65
N VAL A 132 -5.97 -0.97 -0.89
CA VAL A 132 -5.93 -2.43 -0.84
C VAL A 132 -5.91 -3.00 0.57
N TYR A 133 -5.37 -2.28 1.56
CA TYR A 133 -5.24 -2.81 2.92
C TYR A 133 -6.62 -3.10 3.56
N HIS A 134 -7.62 -2.30 3.27
CA HIS A 134 -8.99 -2.51 3.75
C HIS A 134 -9.62 -3.84 3.28
N GLU A 135 -9.02 -4.50 2.28
CA GLU A 135 -9.44 -5.82 1.75
C GLU A 135 -8.73 -7.00 2.43
N PHE A 136 -7.72 -6.76 3.29
CA PHE A 136 -6.96 -7.84 3.91
C PHE A 136 -7.83 -8.68 4.84
N SER A 137 -8.08 -9.93 4.44
CA SER A 137 -8.77 -10.92 5.25
C SER A 137 -7.87 -11.61 6.28
N HIS A 138 -6.55 -11.51 6.11
CA HIS A 138 -5.51 -12.05 7.00
C HIS A 138 -4.51 -10.94 7.36
N PRO A 139 -4.96 -9.86 8.06
CA PRO A 139 -4.12 -8.68 8.26
C PRO A 139 -2.88 -8.94 9.13
N GLU A 140 -2.98 -9.82 10.13
CA GLU A 140 -1.84 -10.14 11.01
C GLU A 140 -0.75 -10.91 10.25
N SER A 141 -1.12 -11.93 9.44
CA SER A 141 -0.17 -12.70 8.63
C SER A 141 0.49 -11.84 7.55
N MET A 142 -0.30 -11.00 6.87
CA MET A 142 0.21 -10.09 5.83
C MET A 142 1.17 -9.06 6.42
N LEU A 143 0.78 -8.39 7.51
CA LEU A 143 1.63 -7.38 8.17
C LEU A 143 2.88 -7.99 8.79
N TRP A 144 2.80 -9.22 9.32
CA TRP A 144 3.98 -9.95 9.76
C TRP A 144 4.97 -10.19 8.61
N SER A 145 4.49 -10.66 7.46
CA SER A 145 5.33 -10.91 6.27
C SER A 145 5.94 -9.62 5.73
N ILE A 146 5.15 -8.54 5.65
CA ILE A 146 5.62 -7.22 5.25
C ILE A 146 6.69 -6.71 6.22
N ARG A 147 6.45 -6.78 7.55
CA ARG A 147 7.41 -6.35 8.56
C ARG A 147 8.76 -7.07 8.41
N ARG A 148 8.72 -8.36 8.13
CA ARG A 148 9.91 -9.18 7.93
C ARG A 148 10.67 -8.85 6.65
N SER A 149 9.98 -8.38 5.61
CA SER A 149 10.60 -8.00 4.33
C SER A 149 11.32 -6.66 4.38
N LEU A 150 10.89 -5.76 5.24
CA LEU A 150 11.42 -4.40 5.33
C LEU A 150 12.86 -4.38 5.88
N LYS A 151 13.71 -3.57 5.25
CA LYS A 151 15.00 -3.13 5.81
C LYS A 151 14.77 -2.38 7.14
N PRO A 152 15.82 -2.13 7.94
CA PRO A 152 15.67 -1.41 9.22
C PRO A 152 14.99 -0.04 9.09
N GLU A 153 15.26 0.71 8.02
CA GLU A 153 14.63 2.00 7.70
C GLU A 153 13.52 1.91 6.65
N GLY A 154 13.18 0.68 6.24
CA GLY A 154 12.12 0.43 5.28
C GLY A 154 10.75 0.84 5.81
N VAL A 155 9.88 1.31 4.92
CA VAL A 155 8.56 1.82 5.27
C VAL A 155 7.44 1.19 4.43
N ILE A 156 6.24 1.19 4.99
CA ILE A 156 5.01 1.03 4.24
C ILE A 156 4.54 2.43 3.88
N ALA A 157 4.29 2.70 2.60
CA ALA A 157 3.54 3.86 2.12
C ALA A 157 2.10 3.41 1.88
N LEU A 158 1.20 3.85 2.74
CA LEU A 158 -0.22 3.47 2.72
C LEU A 158 -1.06 4.63 2.22
N LEU A 159 -1.74 4.43 1.09
CA LEU A 159 -2.81 5.29 0.60
C LEU A 159 -4.14 4.57 0.84
N GLU A 160 -5.06 5.24 1.54
CA GLU A 160 -6.41 4.75 1.79
C GLU A 160 -7.41 5.90 1.72
N TYR A 161 -8.57 5.66 1.12
CA TYR A 161 -9.64 6.65 1.07
C TYR A 161 -10.10 7.04 2.48
N ARG A 162 -10.28 8.35 2.66
CA ARG A 162 -10.59 8.97 3.95
C ARG A 162 -12.02 8.66 4.40
N GLU A 163 -12.17 7.86 5.48
CA GLU A 163 -13.47 7.52 6.05
C GLU A 163 -14.13 8.71 6.72
N GLU A 164 -13.33 9.58 7.35
CA GLU A 164 -13.80 10.74 8.10
C GLU A 164 -14.40 11.84 7.21
N ASP A 165 -14.19 11.75 5.89
CA ASP A 165 -14.75 12.70 4.93
C ASP A 165 -15.96 12.09 4.21
N PRO A 166 -17.18 12.58 4.49
CA PRO A 166 -18.40 12.08 3.85
C PRO A 166 -18.51 12.49 2.37
N THR A 167 -17.71 13.48 1.91
CA THR A 167 -17.73 13.95 0.52
C THR A 167 -16.95 13.05 -0.43
N VAL A 168 -16.04 12.22 0.08
CA VAL A 168 -15.30 11.24 -0.73
C VAL A 168 -16.27 10.20 -1.29
N PRO A 169 -16.44 10.10 -2.64
CA PRO A 169 -17.51 9.33 -3.27
C PRO A 169 -17.19 7.83 -3.40
N ILE A 170 -16.67 7.25 -2.32
CA ILE A 170 -16.24 5.84 -2.23
C ILE A 170 -17.15 5.10 -1.23
N LYS A 171 -17.42 3.83 -1.50
CA LYS A 171 -18.26 2.99 -0.61
C LYS A 171 -17.62 2.92 0.79
N PRO A 172 -18.42 2.99 1.88
CA PRO A 172 -17.89 3.06 3.25
C PRO A 172 -16.89 1.97 3.62
N ARG A 173 -17.08 0.72 3.14
CA ARG A 173 -16.16 -0.39 3.44
C ARG A 173 -14.81 -0.29 2.75
N HIS A 174 -14.67 0.57 1.75
CA HIS A 174 -13.42 0.84 1.02
C HIS A 174 -12.75 2.14 1.49
N LYS A 175 -13.11 2.62 2.67
CA LYS A 175 -12.51 3.77 3.34
C LYS A 175 -11.93 3.34 4.69
N MET A 176 -10.90 4.05 5.14
CA MET A 176 -10.33 3.85 6.46
C MET A 176 -10.07 5.18 7.16
N SER A 177 -10.35 5.24 8.47
CA SER A 177 -9.95 6.37 9.29
C SER A 177 -8.50 6.25 9.75
N LYS A 178 -7.82 7.39 9.95
CA LYS A 178 -6.45 7.41 10.51
C LYS A 178 -6.37 6.67 11.84
N ILE A 179 -7.37 6.84 12.70
CA ILE A 179 -7.42 6.17 14.02
C ILE A 179 -7.45 4.66 13.85
N GLN A 180 -8.25 4.15 12.91
CA GLN A 180 -8.32 2.72 12.64
C GLN A 180 -7.01 2.19 12.04
N ILE A 181 -6.41 2.91 11.08
CA ILE A 181 -5.11 2.56 10.51
C ILE A 181 -4.06 2.45 11.63
N ILE A 182 -3.89 3.48 12.45
CA ILE A 182 -2.90 3.49 13.52
C ILE A 182 -3.13 2.33 14.49
N LYS A 183 -4.37 2.09 14.91
CA LYS A 183 -4.74 1.00 15.81
C LYS A 183 -4.34 -0.37 15.27
N GLU A 184 -4.60 -0.63 13.97
CA GLU A 184 -4.27 -1.91 13.35
C GLU A 184 -2.76 -2.08 13.15
N TYR A 185 -2.05 -1.04 12.74
CA TYR A 185 -0.62 -1.09 12.49
C TYR A 185 0.20 -1.14 13.79
N GLU A 186 -0.14 -0.37 14.82
CA GLU A 186 0.53 -0.44 16.11
C GLU A 186 0.39 -1.82 16.75
N LYS A 187 -0.80 -2.46 16.66
CA LYS A 187 -1.00 -3.83 17.13
C LYS A 187 -0.07 -4.83 16.44
N ASN A 188 0.31 -4.57 15.20
CA ASN A 188 1.15 -5.45 14.37
C ASN A 188 2.64 -5.03 14.33
N GLY A 189 3.10 -4.22 15.29
CA GLY A 189 4.50 -3.86 15.43
C GLY A 189 4.99 -2.80 14.45
N PHE A 190 4.14 -1.81 14.12
CA PHE A 190 4.49 -0.66 13.32
C PHE A 190 4.25 0.64 14.06
N LYS A 191 4.88 1.72 13.59
CA LYS A 191 4.70 3.10 14.08
C LYS A 191 4.61 4.05 12.91
N LEU A 192 3.82 5.12 13.06
CA LEU A 192 3.76 6.21 12.08
C LEU A 192 5.04 7.03 12.15
N VAL A 193 5.69 7.28 11.00
CA VAL A 193 6.95 8.04 10.91
C VAL A 193 6.86 9.25 9.97
N ARG A 194 5.89 9.28 9.08
CA ARG A 194 5.63 10.41 8.17
C ARG A 194 4.18 10.36 7.71
N GLU A 195 3.59 11.51 7.39
CA GLU A 195 2.32 11.61 6.70
C GLU A 195 2.32 12.78 5.71
N TYR A 196 1.50 12.66 4.65
CA TYR A 196 1.22 13.75 3.71
C TYR A 196 -0.28 14.01 3.68
N ASN A 197 -0.69 15.27 3.91
CA ASN A 197 -2.07 15.63 4.22
C ASN A 197 -2.71 16.58 3.21
N GLN A 198 -2.20 16.67 1.97
CA GLN A 198 -2.73 17.59 0.95
C GLN A 198 -3.56 16.87 -0.14
N LEU A 199 -3.70 15.53 -0.06
CA LEU A 199 -4.48 14.79 -1.04
C LEU A 199 -5.99 15.04 -0.88
N PRO A 200 -6.75 15.13 -1.98
CA PRO A 200 -8.18 15.45 -1.91
C PRO A 200 -8.99 14.35 -1.20
N TRP A 201 -8.75 13.07 -1.50
CA TRP A 201 -9.61 11.98 -1.04
C TRP A 201 -8.93 10.98 -0.10
N GLN A 202 -7.59 10.91 -0.07
CA GLN A 202 -6.86 9.85 0.59
C GLN A 202 -5.99 10.36 1.75
N HIS A 203 -5.72 9.44 2.69
CA HIS A 203 -4.57 9.55 3.58
C HIS A 203 -3.35 9.00 2.87
N LEU A 204 -2.19 9.65 3.00
CA LEU A 204 -0.89 9.08 2.69
C LEU A 204 -0.08 9.02 3.98
N MET A 205 0.11 7.81 4.49
CA MET A 205 0.77 7.56 5.77
C MET A 205 1.97 6.63 5.56
N PHE A 206 3.08 6.93 6.23
CA PHE A 206 4.29 6.12 6.18
C PHE A 206 4.50 5.46 7.54
N LEU A 207 4.51 4.13 7.52
CA LEU A 207 4.62 3.32 8.73
C LEU A 207 5.90 2.50 8.67
N ALA A 208 6.75 2.66 9.67
CA ALA A 208 7.96 1.85 9.84
C ALA A 208 7.72 0.77 10.90
N ARG A 209 8.61 -0.21 10.92
CA ARG A 209 8.67 -1.18 12.02
C ARG A 209 8.81 -0.44 13.35
N ASP A 210 8.22 -0.95 14.41
CA ASP A 210 8.32 -0.37 15.77
C ASP A 210 9.77 -0.29 16.28
N ASP A 211 10.63 -1.24 15.86
CA ASP A 211 12.07 -1.30 16.14
C ASP A 211 12.95 -0.53 15.12
N SER A 212 12.35 0.15 14.13
CA SER A 212 13.08 1.00 13.19
C SER A 212 13.75 2.20 13.89
N PRO A 213 14.94 2.67 13.41
CA PRO A 213 15.56 3.89 13.93
C PRO A 213 14.80 5.17 13.59
N LEU A 214 13.84 5.12 12.65
CA LEU A 214 13.03 6.27 12.28
C LEU A 214 12.18 6.75 13.47
N GLU A 215 12.06 8.07 13.63
CA GLU A 215 11.31 8.67 14.74
C GLU A 215 9.80 8.46 14.57
N LYS A 216 9.12 8.10 15.67
CA LYS A 216 7.65 8.03 15.71
C LYS A 216 7.06 9.45 15.78
N ILE A 217 6.06 9.71 14.93
CA ILE A 217 5.28 10.94 14.98
C ILE A 217 3.84 10.67 15.45
N SER A 218 3.16 11.73 15.88
CA SER A 218 1.71 11.72 16.10
C SER A 218 0.99 12.13 14.83
N ALA A 219 -0.05 11.40 14.45
CA ALA A 219 -0.86 11.76 13.30
C ALA A 219 -1.60 13.08 13.52
N LYS A 220 -1.65 13.93 12.49
CA LYS A 220 -2.48 15.13 12.51
C LYS A 220 -3.96 14.72 12.47
N PRO A 221 -4.80 15.23 13.37
CA PRO A 221 -6.22 14.94 13.36
C PRO A 221 -6.86 15.27 12.00
N THR A 222 -7.69 14.37 11.49
CA THR A 222 -8.30 14.52 10.15
C THR A 222 -9.15 15.79 10.05
N GLU A 223 -9.84 16.20 11.11
CA GLU A 223 -10.59 17.47 11.14
C GLU A 223 -9.71 18.70 10.88
N GLN A 224 -8.46 18.68 11.33
CA GLN A 224 -7.51 19.75 11.04
C GLN A 224 -6.98 19.69 9.61
N VAL A 225 -6.83 18.47 9.06
CA VAL A 225 -6.44 18.26 7.67
C VAL A 225 -7.53 18.81 6.74
N LEU A 226 -8.79 18.43 6.94
CA LEU A 226 -9.92 18.84 6.11
C LEU A 226 -10.12 20.36 6.04
N LYS A 227 -9.80 21.09 7.14
CA LYS A 227 -9.86 22.56 7.16
C LYS A 227 -8.77 23.24 6.32
N GLN A 228 -7.75 22.50 5.88
CA GLN A 228 -6.58 23.02 5.15
C GLN A 228 -6.56 22.56 3.69
N LEU A 229 -7.43 21.63 3.32
CA LEU A 229 -7.62 21.25 1.93
C LEU A 229 -8.32 22.37 1.17
N PRO A 230 -7.96 22.59 -0.11
CA PRO A 230 -8.55 23.63 -0.96
C PRO A 230 -10.04 23.39 -1.23
#